data_16d1c0b7faa7339834629328e9c13d82
#
_entry.id   16d1c0b7faa7339834629328e9c13d82
#
_cell.length_a   1.000
_cell.length_b   1.000
_cell.length_c   1.000
_cell.angle_alpha   90.00
_cell.angle_beta   90.00
_cell.angle_gamma   90.00
#
_symmetry.space_group_name_H-M   'P 1'
#
loop_
_entity.id
_entity.type
_entity.pdbx_description
1 polymer ?
#
loop_
_entity_poly.entity_id
_entity_poly.type
_entity_poly.pdbx_seq_one_letter_code
_entity_poly.pdbx_strand_id
1 'polypeptide(L)'
;MISKKIEALLNKQIQQEGYASYYYLGMASWCDFNGLEGCAKFLYGQSEEERDHMLKLFNYIVEAGGQALAPEIKKIPKDFKNVVNVFNLALKQEQSNTKSINNLADACLKEKDYSTFNFLQWYVAEQHEEEMLFKMILDKIAIIGTEGQGVYLIDNEVAKIAQNKPTPPSQEQQ
;
A
#
# COMPACT_ATOMS: atom_id res chain seq x y z
N MET A 1 -4.80 -24.36 -12.92
CA MET A 1 -5.94 -23.52 -12.49
C MET A 1 -5.91 -23.42 -10.98
N ILE A 2 -6.06 -22.22 -10.43
CA ILE A 2 -6.08 -22.01 -8.98
C ILE A 2 -7.29 -22.69 -8.33
N SER A 3 -7.14 -23.11 -7.06
CA SER A 3 -8.27 -23.65 -6.29
C SER A 3 -9.26 -22.54 -5.93
N LYS A 4 -10.54 -22.90 -5.72
CA LYS A 4 -11.56 -21.92 -5.29
C LYS A 4 -11.23 -21.23 -3.97
N LYS A 5 -10.48 -21.89 -3.11
CA LYS A 5 -10.01 -21.33 -1.85
C LYS A 5 -8.94 -20.26 -2.09
N ILE A 6 -7.94 -20.52 -2.93
CA ILE A 6 -6.90 -19.55 -3.28
C ILE A 6 -7.50 -18.38 -4.08
N GLU A 7 -8.41 -18.65 -5.04
CA GLU A 7 -9.14 -17.60 -5.75
C GLU A 7 -9.88 -16.65 -4.81
N ALA A 8 -10.56 -17.18 -3.79
CA ALA A 8 -11.28 -16.37 -2.81
C ALA A 8 -10.33 -15.52 -1.96
N LEU A 9 -9.16 -16.05 -1.57
CA LEU A 9 -8.15 -15.33 -0.81
C LEU A 9 -7.47 -14.22 -1.64
N LEU A 10 -7.17 -14.50 -2.92
CA LEU A 10 -6.65 -13.49 -3.86
C LEU A 10 -7.65 -12.36 -4.08
N ASN A 11 -8.94 -12.66 -4.26
CA ASN A 11 -10.00 -11.65 -4.38
C ASN A 11 -10.14 -10.81 -3.09
N LYS A 12 -9.95 -11.43 -1.92
CA LYS A 12 -9.89 -10.68 -0.66
C LYS A 12 -8.68 -9.74 -0.60
N GLN A 13 -7.53 -10.15 -1.17
CA GLN A 13 -6.35 -9.29 -1.25
C GLN A 13 -6.59 -8.13 -2.22
N ILE A 14 -7.22 -8.35 -3.39
CA ILE A 14 -7.68 -7.27 -4.29
C ILE A 14 -8.48 -6.22 -3.54
N GLN A 15 -9.39 -6.64 -2.65
CA GLN A 15 -10.19 -5.71 -1.84
C GLN A 15 -9.32 -4.92 -0.87
N GLN A 16 -8.25 -5.49 -0.32
CA GLN A 16 -7.34 -4.81 0.61
C GLN A 16 -6.50 -3.75 -0.10
N GLU A 17 -5.90 -4.10 -1.26
CA GLU A 17 -5.12 -3.15 -2.06
C GLU A 17 -6.02 -2.01 -2.59
N GLY A 18 -7.22 -2.34 -3.08
CA GLY A 18 -8.19 -1.34 -3.50
C GLY A 18 -8.60 -0.39 -2.36
N TYR A 19 -8.80 -0.92 -1.16
CA TYR A 19 -9.07 -0.09 0.02
C TYR A 19 -7.88 0.79 0.38
N ALA A 20 -6.65 0.26 0.37
CA ALA A 20 -5.42 1.00 0.66
C ALA A 20 -5.24 2.16 -0.32
N SER A 21 -5.45 1.94 -1.63
CA SER A 21 -5.42 2.98 -2.65
C SER A 21 -6.34 4.16 -2.30
N TYR A 22 -7.62 3.90 -2.01
CA TYR A 22 -8.56 4.95 -1.62
C TYR A 22 -8.26 5.55 -0.25
N TYR A 23 -7.70 4.79 0.67
CA TYR A 23 -7.32 5.28 1.98
C TYR A 23 -6.19 6.30 1.88
N TYR A 24 -5.15 6.02 1.08
CA TYR A 24 -4.07 6.97 0.80
C TYR A 24 -4.55 8.18 0.01
N LEU A 25 -5.50 8.01 -0.91
CA LEU A 25 -6.16 9.13 -1.59
C LEU A 25 -6.87 10.07 -0.60
N GLY A 26 -7.57 9.51 0.38
CA GLY A 26 -8.22 10.28 1.43
C GLY A 26 -7.22 11.01 2.34
N MET A 27 -6.11 10.36 2.71
CA MET A 27 -5.01 10.96 3.47
C MET A 27 -4.34 12.09 2.68
N ALA A 28 -4.08 11.88 1.37
CA ALA A 28 -3.49 12.88 0.49
C ALA A 28 -4.36 14.14 0.41
N SER A 29 -5.67 13.98 0.18
CA SER A 29 -6.62 15.09 0.14
C SER A 29 -6.67 15.87 1.46
N TRP A 30 -6.60 15.17 2.61
CA TRP A 30 -6.53 15.83 3.90
C TRP A 30 -5.21 16.62 4.07
N CYS A 31 -4.08 16.07 3.64
CA CYS A 31 -2.79 16.75 3.68
C CYS A 31 -2.82 18.02 2.83
N ASP A 32 -3.31 17.95 1.59
CA ASP A 32 -3.46 19.12 0.71
C ASP A 32 -4.33 20.21 1.35
N PHE A 33 -5.49 19.84 1.89
CA PHE A 33 -6.39 20.77 2.56
C PHE A 33 -5.74 21.48 3.75
N ASN A 34 -4.77 20.82 4.42
CA ASN A 34 -4.02 21.37 5.55
C ASN A 34 -2.67 22.01 5.15
N GLY A 35 -2.39 22.21 3.86
CA GLY A 35 -1.18 22.88 3.37
C GLY A 35 0.10 22.03 3.46
N LEU A 36 -0.05 20.69 3.49
CA LEU A 36 1.04 19.73 3.55
C LEU A 36 1.26 19.10 2.16
N GLU A 37 1.72 19.92 1.21
CA GLU A 37 1.84 19.55 -0.21
C GLU A 37 2.83 18.41 -0.46
N GLY A 38 3.92 18.36 0.32
CA GLY A 38 4.92 17.30 0.22
C GLY A 38 4.39 15.95 0.68
N CYS A 39 3.67 15.93 1.82
CA CYS A 39 2.98 14.75 2.33
C CYS A 39 1.87 14.31 1.38
N ALA A 40 1.09 15.25 0.85
CA ALA A 40 0.03 14.96 -0.11
C ALA A 40 0.60 14.29 -1.37
N LYS A 41 1.65 14.84 -1.97
CA LYS A 41 2.31 14.27 -3.16
C LYS A 41 2.80 12.84 -2.91
N PHE A 42 3.40 12.58 -1.76
CA PHE A 42 3.83 11.24 -1.35
C PHE A 42 2.63 10.27 -1.31
N LEU A 43 1.55 10.67 -0.63
CA LEU A 43 0.38 9.82 -0.43
C LEU A 43 -0.44 9.62 -1.72
N TYR A 44 -0.46 10.59 -2.64
CA TYR A 44 -1.01 10.38 -3.99
C TYR A 44 -0.22 9.29 -4.73
N GLY A 45 1.12 9.30 -4.64
CA GLY A 45 1.96 8.26 -5.21
C GLY A 45 1.66 6.88 -4.61
N GLN A 46 1.53 6.79 -3.27
CA GLN A 46 1.14 5.55 -2.61
C GLN A 46 -0.24 5.05 -3.08
N SER A 47 -1.20 5.95 -3.27
CA SER A 47 -2.52 5.58 -3.79
C SER A 47 -2.44 4.95 -5.19
N GLU A 48 -1.61 5.47 -6.07
CA GLU A 48 -1.39 4.91 -7.42
C GLU A 48 -0.70 3.54 -7.35
N GLU A 49 0.32 3.39 -6.51
CA GLU A 49 1.02 2.11 -6.31
C GLU A 49 0.07 1.01 -5.81
N GLU A 50 -0.75 1.29 -4.81
CA GLU A 50 -1.72 0.33 -4.30
C GLU A 50 -2.75 -0.07 -5.38
N ARG A 51 -3.11 0.87 -6.25
CA ARG A 51 -3.95 0.55 -7.39
C ARG A 51 -3.25 -0.40 -8.37
N ASP A 52 -1.97 -0.22 -8.62
CA ASP A 52 -1.19 -1.11 -9.49
C ASP A 52 -1.01 -2.49 -8.84
N HIS A 53 -0.82 -2.56 -7.53
CA HIS A 53 -0.81 -3.83 -6.77
C HIS A 53 -2.15 -4.56 -6.92
N MET A 54 -3.26 -3.87 -6.76
CA MET A 54 -4.59 -4.42 -6.99
C MET A 54 -4.75 -4.99 -8.40
N LEU A 55 -4.34 -4.24 -9.43
CA LEU A 55 -4.46 -4.66 -10.83
C LEU A 55 -3.56 -5.85 -11.17
N LYS A 56 -2.37 -5.93 -10.57
CA LYS A 56 -1.46 -7.07 -10.73
C LYS A 56 -2.09 -8.37 -10.21
N LEU A 57 -2.74 -8.35 -9.04
CA LEU A 57 -3.51 -9.48 -8.52
C LEU A 57 -4.70 -9.83 -9.44
N PHE A 58 -5.40 -8.80 -9.90
CA PHE A 58 -6.55 -8.95 -10.77
C PHE A 58 -6.19 -9.71 -12.05
N ASN A 59 -5.11 -9.30 -12.72
CA ASN A 59 -4.60 -9.93 -13.93
C ASN A 59 -4.13 -11.37 -13.65
N TYR A 60 -3.39 -11.59 -12.55
CA TYR A 60 -2.94 -12.93 -12.17
C TYR A 60 -4.09 -13.92 -11.99
N ILE A 61 -5.18 -13.52 -11.34
CA ILE A 61 -6.35 -14.41 -11.17
C ILE A 61 -6.92 -14.82 -12.53
N VAL A 62 -7.04 -13.88 -13.47
CA VAL A 62 -7.55 -14.15 -14.83
C VAL A 62 -6.61 -15.10 -15.57
N GLU A 63 -5.32 -14.86 -15.55
CA GLU A 63 -4.29 -15.72 -16.17
C GLU A 63 -4.29 -17.14 -15.57
N ALA A 64 -4.50 -17.26 -14.26
CA ALA A 64 -4.58 -18.53 -13.56
C ALA A 64 -5.93 -19.27 -13.76
N GLY A 65 -6.82 -18.72 -14.58
CA GLY A 65 -8.13 -19.32 -14.93
C GLY A 65 -9.21 -19.15 -13.86
N GLY A 66 -9.05 -18.17 -12.98
CA GLY A 66 -10.04 -17.77 -11.97
C GLY A 66 -10.88 -16.57 -12.42
N GLN A 67 -11.81 -16.15 -11.57
CA GLN A 67 -12.60 -14.94 -11.74
C GLN A 67 -12.12 -13.87 -10.77
N ALA A 68 -11.51 -12.81 -11.30
CA ALA A 68 -11.20 -11.61 -10.53
C ALA A 68 -12.46 -10.75 -10.33
N LEU A 69 -12.65 -10.27 -9.10
CA LEU A 69 -13.81 -9.47 -8.70
C LEU A 69 -13.39 -8.05 -8.42
N ALA A 70 -14.07 -7.06 -9.02
CA ALA A 70 -13.88 -5.67 -8.67
C ALA A 70 -14.28 -5.45 -7.18
N PRO A 71 -13.42 -4.79 -6.39
CA PRO A 71 -13.66 -4.68 -4.96
C PRO A 71 -14.75 -3.66 -4.64
N GLU A 72 -15.44 -3.87 -3.52
CA GLU A 72 -16.30 -2.86 -2.92
C GLU A 72 -15.45 -1.69 -2.38
N ILE A 73 -15.89 -0.47 -2.64
CA ILE A 73 -15.28 0.73 -2.06
C ILE A 73 -15.90 1.00 -0.68
N LYS A 74 -15.19 0.63 0.38
CA LYS A 74 -15.60 0.94 1.75
C LYS A 74 -15.44 2.43 2.05
N LYS A 75 -16.22 2.92 3.03
CA LYS A 75 -16.13 4.30 3.48
C LYS A 75 -14.71 4.64 3.97
N ILE A 76 -14.12 5.67 3.37
CA ILE A 76 -12.81 6.20 3.74
C ILE A 76 -12.98 7.30 4.81
N PRO A 77 -12.14 7.33 5.87
CA PRO A 77 -12.10 8.48 6.78
C PRO A 77 -11.74 9.77 6.04
N LYS A 78 -12.38 10.87 6.40
CA LYS A 78 -12.15 12.19 5.81
C LYS A 78 -11.37 13.14 6.71
N ASP A 79 -11.24 12.81 7.99
CA ASP A 79 -10.61 13.65 9.00
C ASP A 79 -9.51 12.86 9.73
N PHE A 80 -8.35 13.49 9.90
CA PHE A 80 -7.20 12.96 10.63
C PHE A 80 -6.76 13.99 11.69
N LYS A 81 -6.18 13.53 12.79
CA LYS A 81 -5.82 14.42 13.92
C LYS A 81 -4.68 15.39 13.58
N ASN A 82 -3.66 14.89 12.91
CA ASN A 82 -2.44 15.61 12.51
C ASN A 82 -1.61 14.72 11.57
N VAL A 83 -0.52 15.25 11.04
CA VAL A 83 0.40 14.54 10.14
C VAL A 83 0.99 13.27 10.77
N VAL A 84 1.31 13.27 12.05
CA VAL A 84 1.81 12.09 12.77
C VAL A 84 0.76 10.98 12.79
N ASN A 85 -0.50 11.35 13.00
CA ASN A 85 -1.61 10.40 12.98
C ASN A 85 -1.81 9.79 11.59
N VAL A 86 -1.68 10.58 10.51
CA VAL A 86 -1.74 10.10 9.11
C VAL A 86 -0.71 8.99 8.90
N PHE A 87 0.56 9.25 9.17
CA PHE A 87 1.64 8.27 8.93
C PHE A 87 1.59 7.06 9.87
N ASN A 88 1.12 7.21 11.11
CA ASN A 88 0.86 6.06 11.99
C ASN A 88 -0.27 5.16 11.47
N LEU A 89 -1.32 5.75 10.90
CA LEU A 89 -2.41 4.98 10.29
C LEU A 89 -1.97 4.31 8.99
N ALA A 90 -1.14 4.98 8.20
CA ALA A 90 -0.53 4.40 7.01
C ALA A 90 0.33 3.18 7.36
N LEU A 91 1.25 3.29 8.32
CA LEU A 91 2.04 2.14 8.78
C LEU A 91 1.17 0.97 9.27
N LYS A 92 0.09 1.24 9.99
CA LYS A 92 -0.85 0.20 10.42
C LYS A 92 -1.56 -0.47 9.25
N GLN A 93 -1.86 0.29 8.20
CA GLN A 93 -2.44 -0.26 6.97
C GLN A 93 -1.47 -1.24 6.32
N GLU A 94 -0.18 -0.87 6.18
CA GLU A 94 0.84 -1.77 5.63
C GLU A 94 1.04 -3.02 6.47
N GLN A 95 1.13 -2.90 7.78
CA GLN A 95 1.24 -4.06 8.68
C GLN A 95 0.04 -5.01 8.56
N SER A 96 -1.16 -4.47 8.34
CA SER A 96 -2.36 -5.28 8.08
C SER A 96 -2.27 -5.99 6.73
N ASN A 97 -1.75 -5.30 5.71
CA ASN A 97 -1.55 -5.83 4.37
C ASN A 97 -0.49 -6.94 4.38
N THR A 98 0.67 -6.72 4.99
CA THR A 98 1.71 -7.73 5.20
C THR A 98 1.15 -9.01 5.84
N LYS A 99 0.34 -8.87 6.89
CA LYS A 99 -0.29 -10.03 7.54
C LYS A 99 -1.21 -10.79 6.59
N SER A 100 -1.96 -10.08 5.76
CA SER A 100 -2.86 -10.68 4.77
C SER A 100 -2.09 -11.47 3.71
N ILE A 101 -1.02 -10.87 3.16
CA ILE A 101 -0.15 -11.48 2.16
C ILE A 101 0.55 -12.73 2.72
N ASN A 102 1.08 -12.66 3.94
CA ASN A 102 1.69 -13.82 4.59
C ASN A 102 0.70 -14.96 4.81
N ASN A 103 -0.54 -14.66 5.20
CA ASN A 103 -1.60 -15.67 5.34
C ASN A 103 -1.96 -16.31 3.99
N LEU A 104 -1.99 -15.51 2.92
CA LEU A 104 -2.23 -16.00 1.56
C LEU A 104 -1.09 -16.88 1.06
N ALA A 105 0.16 -16.49 1.29
CA ALA A 105 1.35 -17.30 0.95
C ALA A 105 1.35 -18.64 1.70
N ASP A 106 1.04 -18.64 3.00
CA ASP A 106 0.89 -19.86 3.82
C ASP A 106 -0.23 -20.78 3.29
N ALA A 107 -1.36 -20.19 2.86
CA ALA A 107 -2.44 -20.95 2.25
C ALA A 107 -2.00 -21.62 0.94
N CYS A 108 -1.22 -20.94 0.10
CA CYS A 108 -0.68 -21.51 -1.13
C CYS A 108 0.24 -22.70 -0.86
N LEU A 109 1.12 -22.60 0.15
CA LEU A 109 1.98 -23.70 0.55
C LEU A 109 1.17 -24.93 1.04
N LYS A 110 0.12 -24.70 1.84
CA LYS A 110 -0.76 -25.78 2.33
C LYS A 110 -1.53 -26.47 1.20
N GLU A 111 -1.93 -25.73 0.17
CA GLU A 111 -2.61 -26.25 -1.03
C GLU A 111 -1.61 -26.81 -2.07
N LYS A 112 -0.29 -26.67 -1.84
CA LYS A 112 0.78 -26.98 -2.80
C LYS A 112 0.66 -26.21 -4.11
N ASP A 113 0.10 -25.01 -4.06
CA ASP A 113 0.01 -24.07 -5.19
C ASP A 113 1.31 -23.24 -5.24
N TYR A 114 2.36 -23.85 -5.75
CA TYR A 114 3.68 -23.23 -5.86
C TYR A 114 3.71 -22.10 -6.89
N SER A 115 2.85 -22.11 -7.90
CA SER A 115 2.74 -21.02 -8.88
C SER A 115 2.27 -19.74 -8.22
N THR A 116 1.14 -19.80 -7.50
CA THR A 116 0.62 -18.65 -6.77
C THR A 116 1.58 -18.22 -5.65
N PHE A 117 2.19 -19.18 -4.95
CA PHE A 117 3.22 -18.87 -3.95
C PHE A 117 4.39 -18.08 -4.55
N ASN A 118 4.91 -18.51 -5.72
CA ASN A 118 6.00 -17.80 -6.40
C ASN A 118 5.58 -16.40 -6.86
N PHE A 119 4.39 -16.24 -7.40
CA PHE A 119 3.82 -14.93 -7.75
C PHE A 119 3.77 -13.99 -6.54
N LEU A 120 3.41 -14.49 -5.36
CA LEU A 120 3.28 -13.70 -4.14
C LEU A 120 4.63 -13.25 -3.54
N GLN A 121 5.77 -13.84 -3.96
CA GLN A 121 7.08 -13.45 -3.42
C GLN A 121 7.41 -11.98 -3.70
N TRP A 122 6.94 -11.46 -4.83
CA TRP A 122 7.05 -10.04 -5.12
C TRP A 122 6.31 -9.19 -4.06
N TYR A 123 5.08 -9.57 -3.70
CA TYR A 123 4.31 -8.86 -2.65
C TYR A 123 4.96 -8.97 -1.27
N VAL A 124 5.56 -10.09 -0.95
CA VAL A 124 6.29 -10.28 0.32
C VAL A 124 7.48 -9.33 0.40
N ALA A 125 8.22 -9.16 -0.70
CA ALA A 125 9.33 -8.22 -0.77
C ALA A 125 8.84 -6.77 -0.69
N GLU A 126 7.82 -6.42 -1.47
CA GLU A 126 7.21 -5.08 -1.50
C GLU A 126 6.73 -4.65 -0.12
N GLN A 127 5.99 -5.50 0.59
CA GLN A 127 5.51 -5.18 1.95
C GLN A 127 6.64 -4.90 2.94
N HIS A 128 7.78 -5.56 2.80
CA HIS A 128 8.95 -5.25 3.62
C HIS A 128 9.46 -3.82 3.33
N GLU A 129 9.51 -3.43 2.06
CA GLU A 129 9.95 -2.09 1.65
C GLU A 129 8.95 -1.02 2.10
N GLU A 130 7.64 -1.26 1.95
CA GLU A 130 6.60 -0.32 2.38
C GLU A 130 6.59 -0.09 3.90
N GLU A 131 6.66 -1.14 4.71
CA GLU A 131 6.75 -0.97 6.17
C GLU A 131 8.01 -0.19 6.59
N MET A 132 9.15 -0.48 5.94
CA MET A 132 10.39 0.26 6.21
C MET A 132 10.28 1.73 5.80
N LEU A 133 9.64 2.03 4.69
CA LEU A 133 9.43 3.39 4.19
C LEU A 133 8.60 4.23 5.17
N PHE A 134 7.44 3.73 5.58
CA PHE A 134 6.59 4.43 6.55
C PHE A 134 7.24 4.55 7.92
N LYS A 135 7.98 3.52 8.35
CA LYS A 135 8.76 3.57 9.59
C LYS A 135 9.84 4.66 9.52
N MET A 136 10.59 4.74 8.43
CA MET A 136 11.61 5.78 8.21
C MET A 136 11.01 7.18 8.28
N ILE A 137 9.82 7.39 7.69
CA ILE A 137 9.12 8.67 7.77
C ILE A 137 8.76 9.00 9.22
N LEU A 138 8.22 8.05 9.97
CA LEU A 138 7.87 8.24 11.39
C LEU A 138 9.10 8.52 12.27
N ASP A 139 10.23 7.85 12.01
CA ASP A 139 11.49 8.11 12.71
C ASP A 139 11.98 9.56 12.43
N LYS A 140 11.88 10.05 11.19
CA LYS A 140 12.18 11.45 10.84
C LYS A 140 11.24 12.43 11.54
N ILE A 141 9.94 12.14 11.56
CA ILE A 141 8.93 12.93 12.27
C ILE A 141 9.28 13.03 13.76
N ALA A 142 9.69 11.92 14.39
CA ALA A 142 10.08 11.88 15.80
C ALA A 142 11.33 12.72 16.09
N ILE A 143 12.31 12.73 15.17
CA ILE A 143 13.55 13.52 15.29
C ILE A 143 13.27 15.02 15.13
N ILE A 144 12.47 15.40 14.13
CA ILE A 144 12.17 16.80 13.81
C ILE A 144 11.24 17.41 14.86
N GLY A 145 10.26 16.64 15.34
CA GLY A 145 9.18 17.14 16.21
C GLY A 145 8.14 17.95 15.44
N THR A 146 7.01 18.26 16.09
CA THR A 146 5.88 18.96 15.46
C THR A 146 5.70 20.39 15.92
N GLU A 147 6.59 20.89 16.79
CA GLU A 147 6.53 22.24 17.34
C GLU A 147 7.19 23.28 16.41
N GLY A 148 6.73 24.52 16.48
CA GLY A 148 7.29 25.62 15.69
C GLY A 148 7.27 25.34 14.18
N GLN A 149 8.44 25.25 13.57
CA GLN A 149 8.62 24.96 12.14
C GLN A 149 8.65 23.45 11.83
N GLY A 150 8.49 22.59 12.83
CA GLY A 150 8.64 21.14 12.68
C GLY A 150 7.75 20.54 11.61
N VAL A 151 6.47 20.93 11.55
CA VAL A 151 5.51 20.42 10.55
C VAL A 151 5.93 20.81 9.13
N TYR A 152 6.44 22.02 8.92
CA TYR A 152 6.97 22.46 7.63
C TYR A 152 8.21 21.64 7.21
N LEU A 153 9.11 21.37 8.15
CA LEU A 153 10.31 20.55 7.88
C LEU A 153 9.94 19.10 7.58
N ILE A 154 8.95 18.53 8.27
CA ILE A 154 8.41 17.19 7.99
C ILE A 154 7.88 17.13 6.56
N ASP A 155 7.05 18.09 6.16
CA ASP A 155 6.47 18.13 4.81
C ASP A 155 7.55 18.15 3.73
N ASN A 156 8.60 18.98 3.90
CA ASN A 156 9.74 19.04 2.98
C ASN A 156 10.54 17.74 2.94
N GLU A 157 10.76 17.07 4.08
CA GLU A 157 11.47 15.79 4.12
C GLU A 157 10.68 14.67 3.43
N VAL A 158 9.36 14.61 3.63
CA VAL A 158 8.49 13.65 2.94
C VAL A 158 8.46 13.92 1.44
N ALA A 159 8.44 15.19 1.01
CA ALA A 159 8.56 15.55 -0.41
C ALA A 159 9.84 15.02 -1.07
N LYS A 160 10.99 15.10 -0.37
CA LYS A 160 12.27 14.55 -0.86
C LYS A 160 12.22 13.02 -0.99
N ILE A 161 11.59 12.34 -0.04
CA ILE A 161 11.41 10.89 -0.09
C ILE A 161 10.58 10.50 -1.31
N ALA A 162 9.47 11.21 -1.58
CA ALA A 162 8.64 10.99 -2.76
C ALA A 162 9.41 11.13 -4.08
N GLN A 163 10.35 12.07 -4.16
CA GLN A 163 11.16 12.29 -5.36
C GLN A 163 12.23 11.22 -5.59
N ASN A 164 12.73 10.61 -4.51
CA ASN A 164 13.80 9.63 -4.55
C ASN A 164 13.31 8.19 -4.57
N LYS A 165 12.00 7.96 -4.54
CA LYS A 165 11.43 6.62 -4.66
C LYS A 165 11.78 6.07 -6.05
N PRO A 166 12.40 4.88 -6.16
CA PRO A 166 12.64 4.27 -7.45
C PRO A 166 11.30 4.13 -8.19
N THR A 167 11.26 4.57 -9.44
CA THR A 167 10.12 4.26 -10.31
C THR A 167 10.06 2.74 -10.44
N PRO A 168 8.92 2.08 -10.15
CA PRO A 168 8.80 0.65 -10.38
C PRO A 168 9.25 0.35 -11.81
N PRO A 169 10.02 -0.73 -12.05
CA PRO A 169 10.39 -1.08 -13.42
C PRO A 169 9.10 -1.21 -14.22
N SER A 170 8.92 -0.30 -15.18
CA SER A 170 7.86 -0.41 -16.18
C SER A 170 7.87 -1.85 -16.66
N GLN A 171 6.72 -2.50 -16.64
CA GLN A 171 6.56 -3.85 -17.17
C GLN A 171 7.05 -3.83 -18.61
N GLU A 172 8.31 -4.17 -18.83
CA GLU A 172 8.77 -4.56 -20.14
C GLU A 172 8.01 -5.84 -20.49
N GLN A 173 7.20 -5.69 -21.52
CA GLN A 173 6.41 -6.72 -22.16
C GLN A 173 7.30 -7.96 -22.39
N GLN A 174 6.95 -9.07 -21.76
CA GLN A 174 7.26 -10.41 -22.24
C GLN A 174 5.96 -11.15 -22.54
#